data_27a2d390ac941d66b8f88b07439fbbd8
#
_entry.id   27a2d390ac941d66b8f88b07439fbbd8
#
_cell.length_a   1.000
_cell.length_b   1.000
_cell.length_c   1.000
_cell.angle_alpha   90.00
_cell.angle_beta   90.00
_cell.angle_gamma   90.00
#
_symmetry.space_group_name_H-M   'P 1'
#
loop_
_entity.id
_entity.type
_entity.pdbx_description
1 polymer ?
#
loop_
_entity_poly.entity_id
_entity_poly.type
_entity_poly.pdbx_seq_one_letter_code
_entity_poly.pdbx_strand_id
1 'polypeptide(L)'
;MILLRTERGRVEVFLVRRHRGASFMASSYVFPGGASEPNEDARTTAVRELFEEAGVLFAKDIGAVTETLQVASAGALRKKILAGNPAAETLKLSGLAFTPDVLVPWSHWITPSVEAKRFSARFFVAELPPGQEPQFDDSETVDQAWVTPREAIERAAELQLPPPQVRTCWELAEHATIAAILAAGRARGDEPHPIMPRLAPGDRPCLLLPWDPEYTTRGTGEGTPLTYRPSWARGPSRFVLEDRRWKHVEFPGSTTRG
;
A
#
# COMPACT_ATOMS: atom_id res chain seq x y z
N MET A 1 -3.32 -2.18 -0.63
CA MET A 1 -4.45 -1.26 -0.35
C MET A 1 -4.11 -0.40 0.86
N ILE A 2 -4.18 0.94 0.75
CA ILE A 2 -3.95 1.88 1.86
C ILE A 2 -5.32 2.23 2.45
N LEU A 3 -5.68 1.57 3.55
CA LEU A 3 -6.93 1.81 4.25
C LEU A 3 -6.71 2.90 5.31
N LEU A 4 -7.57 3.91 5.32
CA LEU A 4 -7.48 5.07 6.20
C LEU A 4 -8.69 5.17 7.12
N ARG A 5 -8.49 5.66 8.34
CA ARG A 5 -9.56 6.14 9.21
C ARG A 5 -9.17 7.45 9.89
N THR A 6 -10.15 8.14 10.42
CA THR A 6 -9.92 9.27 11.35
C THR A 6 -10.23 8.81 12.76
N GLU A 7 -9.22 8.81 13.63
CA GLU A 7 -9.38 8.49 15.04
C GLU A 7 -8.87 9.66 15.89
N ARG A 8 -9.72 10.18 16.78
CA ARG A 8 -9.40 11.32 17.66
C ARG A 8 -8.81 12.53 16.91
N GLY A 9 -9.36 12.81 15.72
CA GLY A 9 -8.94 13.92 14.86
C GLY A 9 -7.61 13.70 14.11
N ARG A 10 -7.04 12.49 14.15
CA ARG A 10 -5.82 12.13 13.41
C ARG A 10 -6.11 11.08 12.34
N VAL A 11 -5.45 11.21 11.22
CA VAL A 11 -5.50 10.17 10.17
C VAL A 11 -4.61 9.02 10.57
N GLU A 12 -5.14 7.81 10.51
CA GLU A 12 -4.41 6.57 10.73
C GLU A 12 -4.46 5.68 9.48
N VAL A 13 -3.40 4.93 9.27
CA VAL A 13 -3.28 3.89 8.23
C VAL A 13 -3.33 2.51 8.85
N PHE A 14 -3.97 1.59 8.17
CA PHE A 14 -4.05 0.19 8.55
C PHE A 14 -2.88 -0.60 7.98
N LEU A 15 -2.22 -1.39 8.81
CA LEU A 15 -1.13 -2.28 8.46
C LEU A 15 -1.42 -3.68 8.97
N VAL A 16 -1.02 -4.69 8.20
CA VAL A 16 -1.03 -6.09 8.60
C VAL A 16 0.39 -6.63 8.67
N ARG A 17 0.67 -7.50 9.63
CA ARG A 17 1.97 -8.15 9.78
C ARG A 17 1.97 -9.48 9.05
N ARG A 18 2.87 -9.64 8.10
CA ARG A 18 3.04 -10.89 7.34
C ARG A 18 3.56 -12.03 8.22
N HIS A 19 3.06 -13.23 7.97
CA HIS A 19 3.54 -14.42 8.66
C HIS A 19 5.06 -14.58 8.48
N ARG A 20 5.74 -15.10 9.51
CA ARG A 20 7.21 -15.32 9.49
C ARG A 20 7.68 -16.28 8.40
N GLY A 21 6.82 -17.14 7.90
CA GLY A 21 7.06 -18.07 6.79
C GLY A 21 6.80 -17.49 5.41
N ALA A 22 6.41 -16.22 5.30
CA ALA A 22 6.16 -15.60 4.01
C ALA A 22 7.44 -15.58 3.13
N SER A 23 7.31 -15.91 1.85
CA SER A 23 8.44 -15.96 0.91
C SER A 23 9.05 -14.61 0.59
N PHE A 24 8.37 -13.51 0.95
CA PHE A 24 8.80 -12.13 0.70
C PHE A 24 8.37 -11.24 1.86
N MET A 25 9.26 -10.40 2.37
CA MET A 25 9.03 -9.46 3.48
C MET A 25 8.43 -10.15 4.73
N ALA A 26 8.94 -11.31 5.12
CA ALA A 26 8.51 -12.04 6.30
C ALA A 26 8.60 -11.15 7.56
N SER A 27 7.60 -11.23 8.43
CA SER A 27 7.48 -10.47 9.68
C SER A 27 7.36 -8.94 9.54
N SER A 28 7.37 -8.39 8.31
CA SER A 28 7.18 -6.97 8.06
C SER A 28 5.71 -6.57 8.16
N TYR A 29 5.46 -5.36 8.64
CA TYR A 29 4.16 -4.74 8.48
C TYR A 29 4.05 -4.13 7.08
N VAL A 30 2.94 -4.41 6.42
CA VAL A 30 2.65 -3.95 5.05
C VAL A 30 1.20 -3.48 4.95
N PHE A 31 0.88 -2.76 3.89
CA PHE A 31 -0.52 -2.56 3.52
C PHE A 31 -1.12 -3.87 3.00
N PRO A 32 -2.38 -4.19 3.31
CA PRO A 32 -3.07 -5.36 2.77
C PRO A 32 -2.97 -5.43 1.24
N GLY A 33 -2.79 -6.63 0.69
CA GLY A 33 -2.76 -6.84 -0.75
C GLY A 33 -1.89 -8.00 -1.19
N GLY A 34 -2.23 -8.57 -2.33
CA GLY A 34 -1.60 -9.74 -2.91
C GLY A 34 -1.54 -9.70 -4.44
N ALA A 35 -1.59 -10.88 -5.06
CA ALA A 35 -1.47 -11.05 -6.49
C ALA A 35 -2.84 -11.04 -7.17
N SER A 36 -2.90 -10.47 -8.39
CA SER A 36 -4.12 -10.53 -9.20
C SER A 36 -4.40 -11.96 -9.66
N GLU A 37 -5.67 -12.34 -9.62
CA GLU A 37 -6.17 -13.55 -10.26
C GLU A 37 -6.24 -13.37 -11.79
N PRO A 38 -6.35 -14.45 -12.56
CA PRO A 38 -6.54 -14.35 -14.01
C PRO A 38 -7.77 -13.48 -14.35
N ASN A 39 -7.57 -12.51 -15.25
CA ASN A 39 -8.58 -11.54 -15.71
C ASN A 39 -9.07 -10.53 -14.64
N GLU A 40 -8.37 -10.42 -13.53
CA GLU A 40 -8.66 -9.43 -12.50
C GLU A 40 -7.81 -8.16 -12.70
N ASP A 41 -8.45 -7.00 -12.66
CA ASP A 41 -7.72 -5.73 -12.65
C ASP A 41 -7.17 -5.40 -11.24
N ALA A 42 -6.22 -4.47 -11.19
CA ALA A 42 -5.53 -4.15 -9.95
C ALA A 42 -6.43 -3.53 -8.87
N ARG A 43 -7.51 -2.85 -9.23
CA ARG A 43 -8.46 -2.26 -8.26
C ARG A 43 -9.34 -3.37 -7.65
N THR A 44 -9.82 -4.29 -8.48
CA THR A 44 -10.58 -5.46 -8.04
C THR A 44 -9.72 -6.36 -7.13
N THR A 45 -8.47 -6.63 -7.54
CA THR A 45 -7.47 -7.29 -6.67
C THR A 45 -7.38 -6.60 -5.30
N ALA A 46 -7.24 -5.28 -5.27
CA ALA A 46 -7.03 -4.56 -4.03
C ALA A 46 -8.23 -4.64 -3.06
N VAL A 47 -9.48 -4.62 -3.56
CA VAL A 47 -10.66 -4.79 -2.69
C VAL A 47 -10.87 -6.24 -2.27
N ARG A 48 -10.56 -7.22 -3.13
CA ARG A 48 -10.62 -8.65 -2.80
C ARG A 48 -9.62 -9.00 -1.70
N GLU A 49 -8.35 -8.68 -1.91
CA GLU A 49 -7.28 -8.95 -0.95
C GLU A 49 -7.50 -8.26 0.39
N LEU A 50 -7.99 -7.00 0.39
CA LEU A 50 -8.37 -6.33 1.63
C LEU A 50 -9.48 -7.09 2.37
N PHE A 51 -10.46 -7.63 1.62
CA PHE A 51 -11.52 -8.42 2.24
C PHE A 51 -10.99 -9.75 2.78
N GLU A 52 -10.12 -10.42 2.06
CA GLU A 52 -9.48 -11.68 2.47
C GLU A 52 -8.55 -11.49 3.67
N GLU A 53 -7.63 -10.53 3.62
CA GLU A 53 -6.63 -10.31 4.68
C GLU A 53 -7.15 -9.55 5.90
N ALA A 54 -8.12 -8.62 5.70
CA ALA A 54 -8.58 -7.74 6.77
C ALA A 54 -10.09 -7.75 7.02
N GLY A 55 -10.89 -8.48 6.23
CA GLY A 55 -12.35 -8.56 6.40
C GLY A 55 -13.11 -7.29 6.06
N VAL A 56 -12.48 -6.28 5.48
CA VAL A 56 -13.12 -5.02 5.09
C VAL A 56 -13.70 -5.14 3.69
N LEU A 57 -15.01 -5.00 3.58
CA LEU A 57 -15.75 -5.20 2.35
C LEU A 57 -16.16 -3.89 1.68
N PHE A 58 -15.62 -3.64 0.51
CA PHE A 58 -16.11 -2.61 -0.42
C PHE A 58 -17.02 -3.25 -1.44
N ALA A 59 -18.34 -3.23 -1.20
CA ALA A 59 -19.34 -3.84 -2.07
C ALA A 59 -20.62 -3.02 -2.12
N LYS A 60 -21.42 -3.26 -3.16
CA LYS A 60 -22.78 -2.72 -3.35
C LYS A 60 -23.77 -3.85 -3.61
N ASP A 61 -25.04 -3.60 -3.27
CA ASP A 61 -26.12 -4.48 -3.63
C ASP A 61 -26.33 -4.47 -5.15
N ILE A 62 -26.55 -5.67 -5.71
CA ILE A 62 -26.88 -5.88 -7.13
C ILE A 62 -28.20 -6.67 -7.28
N GLY A 63 -28.85 -7.01 -6.17
CA GLY A 63 -30.13 -7.73 -6.12
C GLY A 63 -31.22 -6.93 -5.40
N ALA A 64 -32.46 -7.40 -5.47
CA ALA A 64 -33.62 -6.75 -4.85
C ALA A 64 -33.71 -6.91 -3.32
N VAL A 65 -32.63 -7.24 -2.64
CA VAL A 65 -32.60 -7.45 -1.19
C VAL A 65 -32.13 -6.16 -0.53
N THR A 66 -33.08 -5.35 -0.13
CA THR A 66 -32.92 -4.13 0.65
C THR A 66 -32.78 -4.45 2.14
N GLU A 67 -31.67 -4.99 2.56
CA GLU A 67 -31.29 -4.96 3.97
C GLU A 67 -29.80 -4.62 4.08
N THR A 68 -29.53 -3.65 4.94
CA THR A 68 -28.18 -3.20 5.31
C THR A 68 -27.28 -4.41 5.55
N LEU A 69 -26.19 -4.52 4.80
CA LEU A 69 -25.18 -5.56 4.98
C LEU A 69 -24.79 -5.62 6.46
N GLN A 70 -25.31 -6.61 7.18
CA GLN A 70 -24.92 -6.83 8.56
C GLN A 70 -23.48 -7.37 8.57
N VAL A 71 -22.63 -6.82 9.43
CA VAL A 71 -21.25 -7.28 9.65
C VAL A 71 -21.16 -8.79 9.84
N ALA A 72 -22.19 -9.40 10.42
CA ALA A 72 -22.32 -10.85 10.57
C ALA A 72 -22.39 -11.61 9.23
N SER A 73 -22.95 -11.03 8.17
CA SER A 73 -23.00 -11.65 6.84
C SER A 73 -21.66 -11.54 6.11
N ALA A 74 -20.93 -10.44 6.28
CA ALA A 74 -19.60 -10.26 5.70
C ALA A 74 -18.59 -11.29 6.23
N GLY A 75 -18.60 -11.59 7.53
CA GLY A 75 -17.76 -12.63 8.11
C GLY A 75 -18.03 -14.04 7.56
N ALA A 76 -19.29 -14.37 7.28
CA ALA A 76 -19.65 -15.66 6.66
C ALA A 76 -19.17 -15.74 5.20
N LEU A 77 -19.27 -14.64 4.45
CA LEU A 77 -18.75 -14.54 3.07
C LEU A 77 -17.22 -14.70 3.04
N ARG A 78 -16.51 -13.96 3.91
CA ARG A 78 -15.05 -14.08 4.04
C ARG A 78 -14.62 -15.52 4.31
N LYS A 79 -15.28 -16.23 5.25
CA LYS A 79 -14.98 -17.63 5.53
C LYS A 79 -15.13 -18.54 4.31
N LYS A 80 -16.16 -18.35 3.47
CA LYS A 80 -16.32 -19.09 2.23
C LYS A 80 -15.19 -18.83 1.24
N ILE A 81 -14.79 -17.57 1.09
CA ILE A 81 -13.72 -17.17 0.18
C ILE A 81 -12.38 -17.75 0.66
N LEU A 82 -12.05 -17.62 1.94
CA LEU A 82 -10.85 -18.22 2.53
C LEU A 82 -10.83 -19.76 2.48
N ALA A 83 -12.01 -20.39 2.34
CA ALA A 83 -12.13 -21.83 2.07
C ALA A 83 -11.94 -22.20 0.58
N GLY A 84 -11.55 -21.23 -0.28
CA GLY A 84 -11.23 -21.44 -1.69
C GLY A 84 -12.39 -21.21 -2.67
N ASN A 85 -13.51 -20.60 -2.23
CA ASN A 85 -14.56 -20.23 -3.18
C ASN A 85 -14.16 -18.90 -3.88
N PRO A 86 -14.41 -18.78 -5.22
CA PRO A 86 -14.11 -17.55 -5.94
C PRO A 86 -14.85 -16.34 -5.35
N ALA A 87 -14.11 -15.27 -5.03
CA ALA A 87 -14.63 -14.14 -4.28
C ALA A 87 -15.79 -13.43 -5.01
N ALA A 88 -15.61 -13.11 -6.29
CA ALA A 88 -16.63 -12.42 -7.09
C ALA A 88 -17.92 -13.24 -7.22
N GLU A 89 -17.82 -14.56 -7.41
CA GLU A 89 -18.98 -15.45 -7.50
C GLU A 89 -19.69 -15.57 -6.14
N THR A 90 -18.93 -15.71 -5.06
CA THR A 90 -19.44 -15.78 -3.69
C THR A 90 -20.25 -14.54 -3.33
N LEU A 91 -19.75 -13.34 -3.68
CA LEU A 91 -20.49 -12.10 -3.48
C LEU A 91 -21.75 -12.07 -4.35
N LYS A 92 -21.62 -12.39 -5.64
CA LYS A 92 -22.75 -12.38 -6.60
C LYS A 92 -23.91 -13.28 -6.16
N LEU A 93 -23.62 -14.48 -5.67
CA LEU A 93 -24.63 -15.40 -5.11
C LEU A 93 -25.33 -14.85 -3.85
N SER A 94 -24.72 -13.85 -3.20
CA SER A 94 -25.27 -13.15 -2.05
C SER A 94 -25.87 -11.79 -2.40
N GLY A 95 -26.08 -11.51 -3.69
CA GLY A 95 -26.65 -10.25 -4.17
C GLY A 95 -25.70 -9.07 -4.10
N LEU A 96 -24.38 -9.31 -4.06
CA LEU A 96 -23.35 -8.28 -3.89
C LEU A 96 -22.37 -8.25 -5.05
N ALA A 97 -21.75 -7.09 -5.27
CA ALA A 97 -20.57 -6.96 -6.12
C ALA A 97 -19.55 -6.02 -5.47
N PHE A 98 -18.26 -6.30 -5.68
CA PHE A 98 -17.20 -5.38 -5.29
C PHE A 98 -17.39 -3.99 -5.93
N THR A 99 -16.93 -2.95 -5.22
CA THR A 99 -16.94 -1.56 -5.70
C THR A 99 -15.51 -1.02 -5.84
N PRO A 100 -14.70 -1.53 -6.78
CA PRO A 100 -13.31 -1.11 -6.96
C PRO A 100 -13.18 0.38 -7.37
N ASP A 101 -14.23 0.98 -7.92
CA ASP A 101 -14.24 2.38 -8.36
C ASP A 101 -14.11 3.39 -7.23
N VAL A 102 -14.37 2.99 -5.99
CA VAL A 102 -14.17 3.86 -4.81
C VAL A 102 -12.70 4.09 -4.49
N LEU A 103 -11.82 3.24 -5.01
CA LEU A 103 -10.39 3.31 -4.78
C LEU A 103 -9.75 4.44 -5.57
N VAL A 104 -8.94 5.24 -4.89
CA VAL A 104 -8.16 6.30 -5.51
C VAL A 104 -6.71 5.83 -5.72
N PRO A 105 -6.16 5.88 -6.95
CA PRO A 105 -4.77 5.53 -7.21
C PRO A 105 -3.81 6.39 -6.40
N TRP A 106 -2.77 5.77 -5.84
CA TRP A 106 -1.76 6.49 -5.06
C TRP A 106 -0.37 6.41 -5.67
N SER A 107 0.14 5.21 -5.89
CA SER A 107 1.47 4.99 -6.46
C SER A 107 1.58 3.62 -7.14
N HIS A 108 2.57 3.50 -8.03
CA HIS A 108 2.91 2.26 -8.70
C HIS A 108 4.39 1.94 -8.43
N TRP A 109 4.65 0.92 -7.62
CA TRP A 109 6.00 0.50 -7.29
C TRP A 109 6.41 -0.72 -8.09
N ILE A 110 7.62 -0.68 -8.65
CA ILE A 110 8.21 -1.79 -9.38
C ILE A 110 9.51 -2.18 -8.69
N THR A 111 9.67 -3.44 -8.37
CA THR A 111 10.92 -3.96 -7.77
C THR A 111 12.10 -3.66 -8.70
N PRO A 112 13.26 -3.22 -8.16
CA PRO A 112 14.47 -3.00 -8.95
C PRO A 112 14.79 -4.16 -9.90
N SER A 113 15.25 -3.86 -11.11
CA SER A 113 15.52 -4.89 -12.13
C SER A 113 16.66 -5.83 -11.78
N VAL A 114 17.50 -5.45 -10.83
CA VAL A 114 18.61 -6.28 -10.32
C VAL A 114 18.17 -7.37 -9.34
N GLU A 115 16.93 -7.33 -8.88
CA GLU A 115 16.36 -8.32 -7.96
C GLU A 115 15.84 -9.55 -8.71
N ALA A 116 16.13 -10.74 -8.20
CA ALA A 116 15.71 -12.00 -8.80
C ALA A 116 14.18 -12.20 -8.77
N LYS A 117 13.52 -11.74 -7.71
CA LYS A 117 12.07 -11.80 -7.58
C LYS A 117 11.50 -10.39 -7.65
N ARG A 118 10.67 -10.14 -8.65
CA ARG A 118 10.16 -8.81 -8.96
C ARG A 118 8.64 -8.77 -8.87
N PHE A 119 8.15 -7.62 -8.39
CA PHE A 119 6.73 -7.31 -8.26
C PHE A 119 6.44 -5.98 -8.91
N SER A 120 5.23 -5.84 -9.43
CA SER A 120 4.64 -4.60 -9.90
C SER A 120 3.42 -4.32 -9.02
N ALA A 121 3.58 -3.47 -8.02
CA ALA A 121 2.58 -3.23 -6.98
C ALA A 121 1.90 -1.86 -7.17
N ARG A 122 0.61 -1.85 -7.46
CA ARG A 122 -0.22 -0.65 -7.53
C ARG A 122 -0.84 -0.39 -6.17
N PHE A 123 -0.66 0.80 -5.64
CA PHE A 123 -1.21 1.22 -4.35
C PHE A 123 -2.42 2.11 -4.58
N PHE A 124 -3.49 1.78 -3.87
CA PHE A 124 -4.74 2.53 -3.87
C PHE A 124 -5.06 2.95 -2.44
N VAL A 125 -5.71 4.09 -2.30
CA VAL A 125 -6.13 4.63 -1.01
C VAL A 125 -7.65 4.72 -0.95
N ALA A 126 -8.24 4.36 0.19
CA ALA A 126 -9.64 4.59 0.50
C ALA A 126 -9.86 4.78 2.01
N GLU A 127 -10.94 5.41 2.37
CA GLU A 127 -11.42 5.52 3.74
C GLU A 127 -12.13 4.23 4.16
N LEU A 128 -11.93 3.82 5.41
CA LEU A 128 -12.63 2.68 6.01
C LEU A 128 -14.15 2.91 5.95
N PRO A 129 -14.94 1.98 5.38
CA PRO A 129 -16.38 2.10 5.38
C PRO A 129 -16.95 2.15 6.80
N PRO A 130 -17.97 2.99 7.06
CA PRO A 130 -18.58 3.10 8.37
C PRO A 130 -19.07 1.76 8.92
N GLY A 131 -18.85 1.53 10.22
CA GLY A 131 -19.33 0.35 10.93
C GLY A 131 -18.52 -0.93 10.67
N GLN A 132 -17.45 -0.87 9.90
CA GLN A 132 -16.53 -2.01 9.72
C GLN A 132 -15.28 -1.85 10.60
N GLU A 133 -14.80 -2.96 11.14
CA GLU A 133 -13.53 -3.07 11.87
C GLU A 133 -12.67 -4.14 11.21
N PRO A 134 -11.47 -3.79 10.73
CA PRO A 134 -10.58 -4.77 10.12
C PRO A 134 -10.05 -5.76 11.15
N GLN A 135 -9.92 -7.02 10.70
CA GLN A 135 -9.33 -8.11 11.47
C GLN A 135 -8.46 -8.95 10.56
N PHE A 136 -7.19 -9.14 10.93
CA PHE A 136 -6.29 -10.03 10.21
C PHE A 136 -6.82 -11.47 10.13
N ASP A 137 -6.29 -12.27 9.22
CA ASP A 137 -6.87 -13.58 8.85
C ASP A 137 -6.32 -14.77 9.62
N ASP A 138 -5.26 -14.59 10.44
CA ASP A 138 -4.52 -15.61 11.20
C ASP A 138 -3.80 -16.67 10.33
N SER A 139 -3.82 -16.54 9.01
CA SER A 139 -3.16 -17.47 8.08
C SER A 139 -1.97 -16.84 7.36
N GLU A 140 -2.21 -15.83 6.55
CA GLU A 140 -1.18 -15.08 5.84
C GLU A 140 -0.66 -13.90 6.66
N THR A 141 -1.52 -13.34 7.50
CA THR A 141 -1.23 -12.23 8.40
C THR A 141 -1.45 -12.66 9.85
N VAL A 142 -0.60 -12.19 10.77
CA VAL A 142 -0.56 -12.67 12.17
C VAL A 142 -0.72 -11.56 13.20
N ASP A 143 -0.83 -10.31 12.73
CA ASP A 143 -0.99 -9.14 13.59
C ASP A 143 -1.48 -7.96 12.74
N GLN A 144 -1.98 -6.92 13.38
CA GLN A 144 -2.43 -5.70 12.73
C GLN A 144 -2.14 -4.47 13.57
N ALA A 145 -2.04 -3.32 12.92
CA ALA A 145 -1.86 -2.05 13.59
C ALA A 145 -2.56 -0.91 12.87
N TRP A 146 -3.19 -0.04 13.64
CA TRP A 146 -3.54 1.31 13.21
C TRP A 146 -2.48 2.26 13.75
N VAL A 147 -1.86 3.02 12.86
CA VAL A 147 -0.81 3.99 13.22
C VAL A 147 -0.99 5.27 12.41
N THR A 148 -0.65 6.41 12.98
CA THR A 148 -0.54 7.61 12.15
C THR A 148 0.62 7.47 11.17
N PRO A 149 0.58 8.11 9.99
CA PRO A 149 1.72 8.08 9.05
C PRO A 149 3.05 8.52 9.68
N ARG A 150 3.06 9.47 10.62
CA ARG A 150 4.26 9.90 11.35
C ARG A 150 4.77 8.82 12.30
N GLU A 151 3.90 8.23 13.11
CA GLU A 151 4.25 7.10 13.99
C GLU A 151 4.79 5.91 13.18
N ALA A 152 4.22 5.63 12.00
CA ALA A 152 4.73 4.58 11.12
C ALA A 152 6.18 4.84 10.67
N ILE A 153 6.51 6.10 10.31
CA ILE A 153 7.87 6.49 9.92
C ILE A 153 8.83 6.38 11.12
N GLU A 154 8.45 6.90 12.28
CA GLU A 154 9.26 6.88 13.51
C GLU A 154 9.55 5.45 13.96
N ARG A 155 8.55 4.56 13.85
CA ARG A 155 8.63 3.14 14.20
C ARG A 155 8.98 2.23 13.02
N ALA A 156 9.44 2.78 11.89
CA ALA A 156 9.70 2.02 10.67
C ALA A 156 10.66 0.83 10.90
N ALA A 157 11.64 0.98 11.77
CA ALA A 157 12.57 -0.08 12.13
C ALA A 157 11.92 -1.19 12.99
N GLU A 158 11.05 -0.84 13.94
CA GLU A 158 10.28 -1.75 14.78
C GLU A 158 9.27 -2.54 13.94
N LEU A 159 8.51 -1.83 13.11
CA LEU A 159 7.50 -2.38 12.21
C LEU A 159 8.11 -3.09 10.99
N GLN A 160 9.44 -3.02 10.83
CA GLN A 160 10.16 -3.56 9.67
C GLN A 160 9.55 -3.10 8.34
N LEU A 161 9.17 -1.82 8.25
CA LEU A 161 8.50 -1.29 7.07
C LEU A 161 9.42 -1.33 5.83
N PRO A 162 8.97 -1.92 4.73
CA PRO A 162 9.68 -1.86 3.46
C PRO A 162 9.70 -0.43 2.87
N PRO A 163 10.65 -0.11 1.98
CA PRO A 163 10.78 1.20 1.36
C PRO A 163 9.49 1.80 0.76
N PRO A 164 8.65 1.04 0.04
CA PRO A 164 7.39 1.56 -0.47
C PRO A 164 6.44 2.03 0.63
N GLN A 165 6.34 1.30 1.75
CA GLN A 165 5.48 1.66 2.88
C GLN A 165 6.00 2.91 3.60
N VAL A 166 7.31 2.98 3.86
CA VAL A 166 7.93 4.15 4.48
C VAL A 166 7.71 5.40 3.63
N ARG A 167 7.95 5.31 2.31
CA ARG A 167 7.74 6.42 1.39
C ARG A 167 6.27 6.83 1.33
N THR A 168 5.37 5.87 1.25
CA THR A 168 3.93 6.15 1.25
C THR A 168 3.50 6.85 2.54
N CYS A 169 3.92 6.36 3.71
CA CYS A 169 3.62 7.03 4.99
C CYS A 169 4.19 8.45 5.04
N TRP A 170 5.40 8.66 4.48
CA TRP A 170 5.99 10.00 4.39
C TRP A 170 5.10 10.94 3.56
N GLU A 171 4.59 10.50 2.42
CA GLU A 171 3.69 11.29 1.57
C GLU A 171 2.34 11.55 2.26
N LEU A 172 1.77 10.55 2.92
CA LEU A 172 0.50 10.69 3.64
C LEU A 172 0.61 11.67 4.82
N ALA A 173 1.77 11.72 5.50
CA ALA A 173 2.02 12.62 6.62
C ALA A 173 2.00 14.12 6.26
N GLU A 174 2.09 14.45 4.97
CA GLU A 174 1.96 15.82 4.47
C GLU A 174 0.49 16.32 4.46
N HIS A 175 -0.48 15.46 4.76
CA HIS A 175 -1.90 15.75 4.68
C HIS A 175 -2.57 15.62 6.05
N ALA A 176 -3.37 16.62 6.42
CA ALA A 176 -4.05 16.66 7.72
C ALA A 176 -5.36 15.84 7.76
N THR A 177 -5.97 15.55 6.59
CA THR A 177 -7.28 14.90 6.50
C THR A 177 -7.33 13.84 5.41
N ILE A 178 -8.22 12.86 5.56
CA ILE A 178 -8.48 11.85 4.52
C ILE A 178 -8.94 12.52 3.22
N ALA A 179 -9.80 13.52 3.30
CA ALA A 179 -10.25 14.26 2.11
C ALA A 179 -9.09 14.88 1.32
N ALA A 180 -8.09 15.45 2.01
CA ALA A 180 -6.88 15.99 1.37
C ALA A 180 -6.03 14.88 0.73
N ILE A 181 -5.90 13.73 1.39
CA ILE A 181 -5.20 12.56 0.83
C ILE A 181 -5.89 12.07 -0.46
N LEU A 182 -7.21 11.88 -0.41
CA LEU A 182 -7.98 11.44 -1.58
C LEU A 182 -7.88 12.44 -2.73
N ALA A 183 -7.92 13.74 -2.44
CA ALA A 183 -7.73 14.78 -3.46
C ALA A 183 -6.33 14.73 -4.07
N ALA A 184 -5.29 14.56 -3.26
CA ALA A 184 -3.92 14.40 -3.73
C ALA A 184 -3.74 13.14 -4.59
N GLY A 185 -4.39 12.03 -4.23
CA GLY A 185 -4.39 10.80 -5.03
C GLY A 185 -5.03 11.02 -6.40
N ARG A 186 -6.23 11.62 -6.44
CA ARG A 186 -6.92 11.94 -7.71
C ARG A 186 -6.08 12.85 -8.62
N ALA A 187 -5.33 13.77 -8.05
CA ALA A 187 -4.44 14.66 -8.81
C ALA A 187 -3.26 13.93 -9.48
N ARG A 188 -2.96 12.68 -9.08
CA ARG A 188 -1.93 11.83 -9.72
C ARG A 188 -2.44 11.13 -10.98
N GLY A 189 -3.76 11.15 -11.23
CA GLY A 189 -4.41 10.44 -12.32
C GLY A 189 -4.59 8.94 -12.06
N ASP A 190 -5.20 8.26 -13.03
CA ASP A 190 -5.52 6.82 -12.90
C ASP A 190 -4.29 5.92 -13.06
N GLU A 191 -3.26 6.38 -13.74
CA GLU A 191 -1.99 5.68 -13.97
C GLU A 191 -0.82 6.47 -13.35
N PRO A 192 -0.57 6.36 -12.05
CA PRO A 192 0.57 7.01 -11.41
C PRO A 192 1.89 6.57 -12.04
N HIS A 193 2.82 7.52 -12.19
CA HIS A 193 4.14 7.24 -12.76
C HIS A 193 4.83 6.10 -12.00
N PRO A 194 5.38 5.09 -12.69
CA PRO A 194 6.04 3.98 -12.02
C PRO A 194 7.29 4.40 -11.24
N ILE A 195 7.37 3.97 -9.99
CA ILE A 195 8.52 4.16 -9.12
C ILE A 195 9.34 2.87 -9.13
N MET A 196 10.37 2.82 -9.96
CA MET A 196 11.33 1.71 -9.99
C MET A 196 12.64 2.22 -9.42
N PRO A 197 13.00 1.88 -8.18
CA PRO A 197 14.29 2.27 -7.60
C PRO A 197 15.44 1.62 -8.35
N ARG A 198 16.59 2.30 -8.39
CA ARG A 198 17.85 1.72 -8.83
C ARG A 198 18.75 1.47 -7.63
N LEU A 199 19.47 0.36 -7.65
CA LEU A 199 20.46 0.04 -6.62
C LEU A 199 21.76 0.78 -6.93
N ALA A 200 22.26 1.56 -5.99
CA ALA A 200 23.62 2.08 -6.02
C ALA A 200 24.48 1.26 -5.05
N PRO A 201 25.37 0.40 -5.57
CA PRO A 201 26.27 -0.42 -4.75
C PRO A 201 27.34 0.42 -4.07
N GLY A 202 27.97 -0.12 -3.01
CA GLY A 202 29.02 0.51 -2.24
C GLY A 202 29.02 0.01 -0.80
N ASP A 203 29.86 0.61 0.05
CA ASP A 203 29.96 0.25 1.47
C ASP A 203 28.63 0.41 2.21
N ARG A 204 27.82 1.36 1.77
CA ARG A 204 26.44 1.55 2.18
C ARG A 204 25.54 1.51 0.95
N PRO A 205 24.99 0.34 0.61
CA PRO A 205 24.05 0.21 -0.52
C PRO A 205 22.86 1.14 -0.36
N CYS A 206 22.45 1.80 -1.43
CA CYS A 206 21.24 2.61 -1.42
C CYS A 206 20.34 2.34 -2.60
N LEU A 207 19.04 2.47 -2.35
CA LEU A 207 18.00 2.49 -3.38
C LEU A 207 17.73 3.95 -3.73
N LEU A 208 18.00 4.32 -4.97
CA LEU A 208 17.76 5.67 -5.51
C LEU A 208 16.39 5.68 -6.18
N LEU A 209 15.56 6.63 -5.80
CA LEU A 209 14.24 6.81 -6.39
C LEU A 209 14.35 7.60 -7.72
N PRO A 210 13.37 7.52 -8.64
CA PRO A 210 13.47 8.14 -9.97
C PRO A 210 13.72 9.65 -9.99
N TRP A 211 13.53 10.33 -8.88
CA TRP A 211 13.83 11.77 -8.72
C TRP A 211 15.12 12.05 -7.95
N ASP A 212 15.91 11.03 -7.63
CA ASP A 212 17.20 11.21 -6.99
C ASP A 212 18.23 11.80 -7.99
N PRO A 213 19.01 12.82 -7.59
CA PRO A 213 20.02 13.42 -8.46
C PRO A 213 21.05 12.43 -9.01
N GLU A 214 21.34 11.36 -8.29
CA GLU A 214 22.30 10.33 -8.69
C GLU A 214 21.64 9.09 -9.32
N TYR A 215 20.34 9.14 -9.61
CA TYR A 215 19.61 7.99 -10.13
C TYR A 215 20.21 7.39 -11.41
N THR A 216 20.67 8.25 -12.34
CA THR A 216 21.27 7.81 -13.61
C THR A 216 22.78 7.62 -13.55
N THR A 217 23.46 8.33 -12.65
CA THR A 217 24.93 8.35 -12.60
C THR A 217 25.52 7.27 -11.70
N ARG A 218 24.80 6.90 -10.62
CA ARG A 218 25.23 5.87 -9.66
C ARG A 218 24.32 4.65 -9.62
N GLY A 219 23.05 4.84 -9.99
CA GLY A 219 22.06 3.77 -9.94
C GLY A 219 22.27 2.73 -11.05
N THR A 220 22.27 1.47 -10.67
CA THR A 220 22.37 0.31 -11.58
C THR A 220 20.99 -0.30 -11.84
N GLY A 221 20.82 -0.96 -12.98
CA GLY A 221 19.57 -1.57 -13.41
C GLY A 221 18.73 -0.66 -14.31
N GLU A 222 17.54 -1.15 -14.63
CA GLU A 222 16.53 -0.45 -15.44
C GLU A 222 15.76 0.58 -14.63
N GLY A 223 14.98 1.39 -15.31
CA GLY A 223 14.10 2.40 -14.75
C GLY A 223 14.30 3.74 -15.44
N THR A 224 13.27 4.56 -15.42
CA THR A 224 13.26 5.87 -16.07
C THR A 224 13.32 6.97 -15.00
N PRO A 225 14.27 7.91 -15.10
CA PRO A 225 14.30 9.05 -14.20
C PRO A 225 13.07 9.94 -14.46
N LEU A 226 12.61 10.62 -13.41
CA LEU A 226 11.64 11.70 -13.60
C LEU A 226 12.33 12.90 -14.25
N THR A 227 11.87 13.31 -15.42
CA THR A 227 12.34 14.51 -16.11
C THR A 227 11.79 15.79 -15.47
N TYR A 228 10.70 15.67 -14.76
CA TYR A 228 10.04 16.71 -13.98
C TYR A 228 9.74 16.16 -12.57
N ARG A 229 9.96 16.97 -11.54
CA ARG A 229 9.72 16.58 -10.15
C ARG A 229 8.34 17.07 -9.71
N PRO A 230 7.31 16.21 -9.75
CA PRO A 230 5.97 16.57 -9.28
C PRO A 230 5.95 16.80 -7.76
N SER A 231 4.87 17.44 -7.28
CA SER A 231 4.75 17.78 -5.85
C SER A 231 4.83 16.57 -4.92
N TRP A 232 4.33 15.41 -5.34
CA TRP A 232 4.41 14.17 -4.56
C TRP A 232 5.82 13.58 -4.48
N ALA A 233 6.74 13.94 -5.38
CA ALA A 233 8.14 13.48 -5.36
C ALA A 233 9.07 14.37 -4.53
N ARG A 234 8.53 15.19 -3.62
CA ARG A 234 9.31 16.03 -2.67
C ARG A 234 10.00 15.19 -1.60
N GLY A 235 10.89 15.85 -0.85
CA GLY A 235 11.58 15.28 0.30
C GLY A 235 12.58 14.18 -0.07
N PRO A 236 12.81 13.22 0.81
CA PRO A 236 13.82 12.18 0.65
C PRO A 236 13.69 11.42 -0.66
N SER A 237 14.83 11.18 -1.32
CA SER A 237 14.89 10.56 -2.65
C SER A 237 15.62 9.21 -2.66
N ARG A 238 16.10 8.76 -1.49
CA ARG A 238 16.83 7.50 -1.39
C ARG A 238 16.59 6.75 -0.09
N PHE A 239 16.86 5.46 -0.13
CA PHE A 239 16.93 4.61 1.05
C PHE A 239 18.35 4.09 1.18
N VAL A 240 18.96 4.29 2.36
CA VAL A 240 20.29 3.75 2.67
C VAL A 240 20.13 2.53 3.56
N LEU A 241 20.85 1.45 3.22
CA LEU A 241 20.86 0.24 4.03
C LEU A 241 21.87 0.40 5.17
N GLU A 242 21.38 0.48 6.40
CA GLU A 242 22.18 0.52 7.63
C GLU A 242 21.65 -0.53 8.60
N ASP A 243 22.53 -1.31 9.22
CA ASP A 243 22.18 -2.38 10.16
C ASP A 243 21.07 -3.31 9.62
N ARG A 244 21.14 -3.66 8.33
CA ARG A 244 20.15 -4.49 7.60
C ARG A 244 18.76 -3.86 7.52
N ARG A 245 18.64 -2.53 7.65
CA ARG A 245 17.39 -1.77 7.58
C ARG A 245 17.51 -0.62 6.60
N TRP A 246 16.44 -0.35 5.89
CA TRP A 246 16.36 0.76 4.97
C TRP A 246 15.97 2.05 5.70
N LYS A 247 16.82 3.06 5.65
CA LYS A 247 16.54 4.41 6.16
C LYS A 247 16.23 5.35 5.00
N HIS A 248 15.10 6.04 5.06
CA HIS A 248 14.68 7.04 4.08
C HIS A 248 15.41 8.35 4.37
N VAL A 249 16.25 8.80 3.46
CA VAL A 249 17.14 9.95 3.68
C VAL A 249 17.11 10.94 2.51
N GLU A 250 17.38 12.21 2.85
CA GLU A 250 17.59 13.26 1.86
C GLU A 250 18.89 13.03 1.09
N PHE A 251 18.96 13.57 -0.13
CA PHE A 251 20.22 13.64 -0.88
C PHE A 251 21.22 14.50 -0.10
N PRO A 252 22.46 14.01 0.14
CA PRO A 252 23.49 14.80 0.80
C PRO A 252 23.88 15.98 -0.10
N GLY A 253 23.37 17.14 0.15
CA GLY A 253 23.56 18.35 -0.67
C GLY A 253 22.26 19.08 -0.98
N SER A 254 21.11 18.52 -0.62
CA SER A 254 19.86 19.27 -0.55
C SER A 254 19.86 20.12 0.72
N THR A 255 20.61 21.21 0.72
CA THR A 255 20.37 22.28 1.70
C THR A 255 18.99 22.83 1.43
N THR A 256 18.06 22.56 2.33
CA THR A 256 16.81 23.30 2.45
C THR A 256 17.17 24.78 2.57
N ARG A 257 17.10 25.52 1.47
CA ARG A 257 16.99 26.98 1.58
C ARG A 257 15.60 27.21 2.15
N GLY A 258 15.58 27.72 3.40
CA GLY A 258 14.41 28.10 4.15
C GLY A 258 13.56 29.17 3.45
#